data_62b6b01cd9b088632362eb4ac526a4ae
#
_entry.id   62b6b01cd9b088632362eb4ac526a4ae
#
_cell.length_a   1.000
_cell.length_b   1.000
_cell.length_c   1.000
_cell.angle_alpha   90.00
_cell.angle_beta   90.00
_cell.angle_gamma   90.00
#
_symmetry.space_group_name_H-M   'P 1'
#
loop_
_entity.id
_entity.type
_entity.pdbx_description
1 polymer ?
#
loop_
_entity_poly.entity_id
_entity_poly.type
_entity_poly.pdbx_seq_one_letter_code
_entity_poly.pdbx_strand_id
1 'polypeptide(L)'
;DMSTIEIDSDGSVLTDGEAVSPSGTPVDPGQVADIRKFERVLAGYLSGEIEEDVFRVFRLANGVYGQRQGGHNQMVRVKAPYGAIGAEQLEAFARIADEFSRGWGHLTTRQNVQFHYVQLERVPELLWELAGVGLTTREACSDTVRNVMGCHLAGACPHEVLDIQPWADAAFWHFLRNPISQRLP
;
A
#
# COMPACT_ATOMS: atom_id res chain seq x y z
N ASP A 1 -24.96 2.96 20.25
CA ASP A 1 -25.57 3.22 18.95
C ASP A 1 -24.56 2.81 17.88
N MET A 2 -24.69 1.57 17.43
CA MET A 2 -23.83 1.05 16.36
C MET A 2 -24.41 1.58 15.03
N SER A 3 -23.77 2.59 14.45
CA SER A 3 -24.13 3.05 13.11
C SER A 3 -23.94 1.90 12.11
N THR A 4 -25.01 1.52 11.46
CA THR A 4 -25.06 0.46 10.46
C THR A 4 -24.19 0.88 9.28
N ILE A 5 -23.15 0.11 8.98
CA ILE A 5 -22.33 0.29 7.79
C ILE A 5 -23.17 -0.25 6.61
N GLU A 6 -23.65 0.62 5.75
CA GLU A 6 -24.25 0.21 4.49
C GLU A 6 -23.15 -0.01 3.44
N ILE A 7 -23.16 -1.20 2.86
CA ILE A 7 -22.25 -1.60 1.77
C ILE A 7 -23.12 -1.70 0.52
N ASP A 8 -22.77 -0.98 -0.53
CA ASP A 8 -23.48 -1.13 -1.80
C ASP A 8 -23.09 -2.41 -2.56
N SER A 9 -23.75 -2.68 -3.68
CA SER A 9 -23.63 -3.93 -4.44
C SER A 9 -22.24 -4.13 -5.09
N ASP A 10 -21.37 -3.13 -5.11
CA ASP A 10 -19.99 -3.21 -5.62
C ASP A 10 -18.94 -3.29 -4.48
N GLY A 11 -19.41 -3.26 -3.22
CA GLY A 11 -18.57 -3.38 -2.03
C GLY A 11 -17.96 -2.05 -1.58
N SER A 12 -18.48 -0.91 -2.03
CA SER A 12 -18.09 0.40 -1.49
C SER A 12 -18.85 0.69 -0.20
N VAL A 13 -18.14 1.26 0.76
CA VAL A 13 -18.68 1.63 2.07
C VAL A 13 -19.14 3.08 2.00
N LEU A 14 -20.44 3.30 2.08
CA LEU A 14 -21.02 4.64 2.26
C LEU A 14 -21.08 4.92 3.76
N THR A 15 -20.12 5.66 4.30
CA THR A 15 -20.25 6.25 5.62
C THR A 15 -19.96 7.74 5.55
N ASP A 16 -20.88 8.54 6.05
CA ASP A 16 -20.69 9.99 6.29
C ASP A 16 -19.75 10.28 7.47
N GLY A 17 -18.95 9.29 7.88
CA GLY A 17 -17.94 9.41 8.93
C GLY A 17 -16.53 9.48 8.35
N GLU A 18 -15.67 10.30 8.93
CA GLU A 18 -14.25 10.28 8.60
C GLU A 18 -13.69 8.87 8.74
N ALA A 19 -13.14 8.34 7.66
CA ALA A 19 -12.45 7.06 7.69
C ALA A 19 -11.17 7.21 8.53
N VAL A 20 -11.06 6.43 9.60
CA VAL A 20 -9.92 6.49 10.53
C VAL A 20 -9.23 5.13 10.61
N SER A 21 -7.93 5.15 10.82
CA SER A 21 -7.16 3.95 11.15
C SER A 21 -7.55 3.41 12.54
N PRO A 22 -7.15 2.19 12.91
CA PRO A 22 -7.35 1.67 14.27
C PRO A 22 -6.74 2.57 15.37
N SER A 23 -5.72 3.38 15.04
CA SER A 23 -5.12 4.38 15.93
C SER A 23 -5.89 5.71 15.98
N GLY A 24 -6.97 5.86 15.22
CA GLY A 24 -7.78 7.08 15.18
C GLY A 24 -7.27 8.16 14.21
N THR A 25 -6.25 7.87 13.40
CA THR A 25 -5.74 8.80 12.39
C THR A 25 -6.66 8.81 11.16
N PRO A 26 -7.05 9.98 10.62
CA PRO A 26 -7.80 10.08 9.37
C PRO A 26 -7.08 9.39 8.21
N VAL A 27 -7.80 8.60 7.43
CA VAL A 27 -7.26 7.82 6.31
C VAL A 27 -8.06 8.11 5.06
N ASP A 28 -7.39 8.15 3.91
CA ASP A 28 -8.05 8.28 2.60
C ASP A 28 -9.12 7.20 2.41
N PRO A 29 -10.37 7.55 2.05
CA PRO A 29 -11.45 6.58 1.91
C PRO A 29 -11.15 5.46 0.91
N GLY A 30 -10.41 5.75 -0.17
CA GLY A 30 -9.99 4.74 -1.13
C GLY A 30 -9.00 3.74 -0.53
N GLN A 31 -8.12 4.18 0.39
CA GLN A 31 -7.24 3.27 1.12
C GLN A 31 -8.03 2.38 2.09
N VAL A 32 -9.02 2.94 2.78
CA VAL A 32 -9.91 2.16 3.66
C VAL A 32 -10.62 1.07 2.86
N ALA A 33 -11.18 1.42 1.70
CA ALA A 33 -11.85 0.46 0.83
C ALA A 33 -10.90 -0.66 0.35
N ASP A 34 -9.67 -0.30 -0.06
CA ASP A 34 -8.65 -1.27 -0.46
C ASP A 34 -8.29 -2.23 0.68
N ILE A 35 -8.08 -1.72 1.91
CA ILE A 35 -7.72 -2.54 3.08
C ILE A 35 -8.88 -3.46 3.47
N ARG A 36 -10.10 -2.95 3.55
CA ARG A 36 -11.30 -3.74 3.86
C ARG A 36 -11.53 -4.85 2.82
N LYS A 37 -11.29 -4.54 1.55
CA LYS A 37 -11.35 -5.55 0.49
C LYS A 37 -10.25 -6.60 0.68
N PHE A 38 -9.03 -6.19 1.05
CA PHE A 38 -7.94 -7.11 1.32
C PHE A 38 -8.28 -8.05 2.49
N GLU A 39 -8.82 -7.54 3.59
CA GLU A 39 -9.27 -8.33 4.74
C GLU A 39 -10.30 -9.40 4.34
N ARG A 40 -11.34 -9.02 3.56
CA ARG A 40 -12.36 -9.98 3.09
C ARG A 40 -11.79 -11.07 2.19
N VAL A 41 -10.96 -10.68 1.22
CA VAL A 41 -10.36 -11.65 0.27
C VAL A 41 -9.37 -12.56 0.98
N LEU A 42 -8.60 -12.04 1.92
CA LEU A 42 -7.70 -12.84 2.76
C LEU A 42 -8.49 -13.86 3.62
N ALA A 43 -9.59 -13.44 4.24
CA ALA A 43 -10.44 -14.34 5.01
C ALA A 43 -10.99 -15.49 4.14
N GLY A 44 -11.48 -15.17 2.94
CA GLY A 44 -11.95 -16.19 1.98
C GLY A 44 -10.84 -17.13 1.49
N TYR A 45 -9.60 -16.63 1.35
CA TYR A 45 -8.46 -17.47 1.05
C TYR A 45 -8.10 -18.42 2.22
N LEU A 46 -8.04 -17.90 3.43
CA LEU A 46 -7.71 -18.68 4.62
C LEU A 46 -8.80 -19.73 4.97
N SER A 47 -10.07 -19.45 4.62
CA SER A 47 -11.16 -20.44 4.77
C SER A 47 -11.20 -21.49 3.65
N GLY A 48 -10.43 -21.31 2.57
CA GLY A 48 -10.42 -22.21 1.42
C GLY A 48 -11.54 -21.92 0.39
N GLU A 49 -12.27 -20.81 0.54
CA GLU A 49 -13.29 -20.36 -0.44
C GLU A 49 -12.67 -19.74 -1.70
N ILE A 50 -11.46 -19.18 -1.56
CA ILE A 50 -10.73 -18.54 -2.67
C ILE A 50 -9.47 -19.38 -2.97
N GLU A 51 -9.34 -19.75 -4.24
CA GLU A 51 -8.20 -20.50 -4.74
C GLU A 51 -6.89 -19.68 -4.71
N GLU A 52 -5.74 -20.36 -4.48
CA GLU A 52 -4.41 -19.72 -4.39
C GLU A 52 -4.09 -18.84 -5.62
N ASP A 53 -4.40 -19.29 -6.83
CA ASP A 53 -4.09 -18.53 -8.05
C ASP A 53 -4.89 -17.23 -8.14
N VAL A 54 -6.14 -17.23 -7.70
CA VAL A 54 -7.00 -16.04 -7.63
C VAL A 54 -6.46 -15.09 -6.56
N PHE A 55 -6.18 -15.61 -5.38
CA PHE A 55 -5.60 -14.82 -4.28
C PHE A 55 -4.24 -14.24 -4.67
N ARG A 56 -3.40 -14.99 -5.36
CA ARG A 56 -2.08 -14.54 -5.82
C ARG A 56 -2.19 -13.30 -6.70
N VAL A 57 -3.07 -13.31 -7.69
CA VAL A 57 -3.27 -12.13 -8.56
C VAL A 57 -3.74 -10.93 -7.75
N PHE A 58 -4.68 -11.15 -6.85
CA PHE A 58 -5.20 -10.09 -6.00
C PHE A 58 -4.14 -9.49 -5.07
N ARG A 59 -3.38 -10.32 -4.32
CA ARG A 59 -2.36 -9.82 -3.38
C ARG A 59 -1.22 -9.08 -4.10
N LEU A 60 -0.83 -9.53 -5.30
CA LEU A 60 0.17 -8.84 -6.12
C LEU A 60 -0.27 -7.43 -6.48
N ALA A 61 -1.54 -7.23 -6.89
CA ALA A 61 -2.10 -5.92 -7.17
C ALA A 61 -2.14 -5.01 -5.92
N ASN A 62 -2.07 -5.59 -4.73
CA ASN A 62 -2.00 -4.87 -3.45
C ASN A 62 -0.57 -4.77 -2.89
N GLY A 63 0.46 -5.02 -3.71
CA GLY A 63 1.86 -4.88 -3.30
C GLY A 63 2.39 -5.99 -2.39
N VAL A 64 1.66 -7.10 -2.26
CA VAL A 64 2.01 -8.24 -1.39
C VAL A 64 2.49 -9.41 -2.24
N TYR A 65 3.70 -9.89 -1.97
CA TYR A 65 4.38 -10.91 -2.76
C TYR A 65 4.83 -12.08 -1.91
N GLY A 66 4.36 -13.30 -2.19
CA GLY A 66 4.78 -14.51 -1.48
C GLY A 66 6.27 -14.80 -1.66
N GLN A 67 6.95 -15.09 -0.56
CA GLN A 67 8.37 -15.38 -0.57
C GLN A 67 8.64 -16.87 -0.76
N ARG A 68 9.79 -17.19 -1.42
CA ARG A 68 10.19 -18.58 -1.73
C ARG A 68 10.59 -19.39 -0.51
N GLN A 69 10.83 -18.75 0.63
CA GLN A 69 11.25 -19.40 1.88
C GLN A 69 10.14 -20.25 2.52
N GLY A 70 8.97 -20.29 1.92
CA GLY A 70 7.84 -21.05 2.39
C GLY A 70 7.12 -20.43 3.60
N GLY A 71 6.10 -21.12 4.09
CA GLY A 71 5.18 -20.59 5.08
C GLY A 71 4.40 -19.38 4.52
N HIS A 72 3.67 -18.72 5.37
CA HIS A 72 2.91 -17.51 4.98
C HIS A 72 3.75 -16.23 4.89
N ASN A 73 5.08 -16.36 4.68
CA ASN A 73 5.99 -15.20 4.57
C ASN A 73 5.74 -14.41 3.28
N GLN A 74 5.52 -13.11 3.44
CA GLN A 74 5.28 -12.18 2.36
C GLN A 74 6.37 -11.10 2.30
N MET A 75 6.64 -10.58 1.13
CA MET A 75 7.27 -9.29 0.92
C MET A 75 6.16 -8.27 0.66
N VAL A 76 6.13 -7.21 1.43
CA VAL A 76 5.21 -6.08 1.25
C VAL A 76 5.99 -4.90 0.69
N ARG A 77 5.53 -4.37 -0.45
CA ARG A 77 6.16 -3.21 -1.11
C ARG A 77 5.29 -1.98 -0.94
N VAL A 78 5.89 -0.95 -0.33
CA VAL A 78 5.26 0.35 -0.09
C VAL A 78 5.64 1.31 -1.21
N LYS A 79 4.68 2.02 -1.77
CA LYS A 79 4.92 3.11 -2.72
C LYS A 79 5.43 4.35 -1.98
N ALA A 80 6.54 4.91 -2.45
CA ALA A 80 7.04 6.20 -2.04
C ALA A 80 7.20 7.06 -3.30
N PRO A 81 6.21 7.89 -3.65
CA PRO A 81 6.26 8.71 -4.86
C PRO A 81 7.52 9.57 -4.87
N TYR A 82 8.23 9.54 -6.02
CA TYR A 82 9.54 10.19 -6.23
C TYR A 82 10.57 10.02 -5.09
N GLY A 83 10.36 9.01 -4.23
CA GLY A 83 11.25 8.69 -3.10
C GLY A 83 11.12 9.63 -1.91
N ALA A 84 10.16 10.55 -1.90
CA ALA A 84 9.94 11.43 -0.77
C ALA A 84 9.32 10.68 0.41
N ILE A 85 9.92 10.82 1.58
CA ILE A 85 9.49 10.20 2.83
C ILE A 85 9.60 11.25 3.93
N GLY A 86 8.47 11.55 4.59
CA GLY A 86 8.43 12.45 5.75
C GLY A 86 8.87 11.76 7.04
N ALA A 87 9.08 12.54 8.09
CA ALA A 87 9.55 12.03 9.38
C ALA A 87 8.57 11.00 9.99
N GLU A 88 7.28 11.28 10.00
CA GLU A 88 6.26 10.36 10.52
C GLU A 88 6.21 9.04 9.74
N GLN A 89 6.39 9.11 8.41
CA GLN A 89 6.48 7.94 7.55
C GLN A 89 7.73 7.10 7.85
N LEU A 90 8.86 7.76 8.12
CA LEU A 90 10.11 7.07 8.49
C LEU A 90 9.98 6.39 9.85
N GLU A 91 9.33 7.03 10.82
CA GLU A 91 9.00 6.41 12.11
C GLU A 91 8.07 5.21 11.96
N ALA A 92 7.04 5.32 11.10
CA ALA A 92 6.18 4.19 10.78
C ALA A 92 6.97 3.04 10.14
N PHE A 93 7.90 3.33 9.23
CA PHE A 93 8.76 2.30 8.66
C PHE A 93 9.65 1.61 9.70
N ALA A 94 10.16 2.36 10.68
CA ALA A 94 10.92 1.77 11.78
C ALA A 94 10.06 0.80 12.61
N ARG A 95 8.87 1.23 13.02
CA ARG A 95 7.92 0.34 13.73
C ARG A 95 7.56 -0.89 12.92
N ILE A 96 7.24 -0.71 11.63
CA ILE A 96 6.90 -1.83 10.74
C ILE A 96 8.08 -2.80 10.59
N ALA A 97 9.29 -2.29 10.48
CA ALA A 97 10.49 -3.13 10.41
C ALA A 97 10.64 -4.01 11.65
N ASP A 98 10.44 -3.45 12.83
CA ASP A 98 10.60 -4.15 14.11
C ASP A 98 9.45 -5.13 14.37
N GLU A 99 8.20 -4.73 14.11
CA GLU A 99 7.02 -5.50 14.52
C GLU A 99 6.58 -6.54 13.49
N PHE A 100 6.74 -6.26 12.19
CA PHE A 100 6.20 -7.09 11.11
C PHE A 100 7.28 -7.76 10.26
N SER A 101 8.53 -7.26 10.30
CA SER A 101 9.65 -7.76 9.51
C SER A 101 10.73 -8.35 10.43
N ARG A 102 12.00 -8.14 10.13
CA ARG A 102 13.15 -8.62 10.92
C ARG A 102 14.05 -7.46 11.36
N GLY A 103 13.49 -6.32 11.71
CA GLY A 103 14.20 -5.12 12.14
C GLY A 103 14.84 -4.34 11.00
N TRP A 104 14.43 -4.56 9.74
CA TRP A 104 14.96 -3.84 8.59
C TRP A 104 13.97 -3.73 7.43
N GLY A 105 14.14 -2.69 6.61
CA GLY A 105 13.47 -2.50 5.33
C GLY A 105 14.48 -2.44 4.19
N HIS A 106 14.04 -2.70 2.96
CA HIS A 106 14.86 -2.70 1.76
C HIS A 106 14.43 -1.56 0.83
N LEU A 107 15.34 -0.63 0.54
CA LEU A 107 15.12 0.41 -0.47
C LEU A 107 15.33 -0.16 -1.86
N THR A 108 14.40 0.12 -2.77
CA THR A 108 14.47 -0.39 -4.14
C THR A 108 15.04 0.64 -5.11
N THR A 109 15.54 0.17 -6.25
CA THR A 109 16.00 1.04 -7.35
C THR A 109 14.89 1.88 -7.96
N ARG A 110 13.62 1.62 -7.62
CA ARG A 110 12.45 2.38 -8.06
C ARG A 110 11.87 3.25 -6.92
N GLN A 111 12.71 3.62 -5.97
CA GLN A 111 12.37 4.52 -4.85
C GLN A 111 11.19 4.02 -3.99
N ASN A 112 10.99 2.71 -3.91
CA ASN A 112 10.02 2.08 -3.02
C ASN A 112 10.71 1.47 -1.81
N VAL A 113 9.94 1.14 -0.77
CA VAL A 113 10.41 0.41 0.40
C VAL A 113 9.79 -0.98 0.42
N GLN A 114 10.55 -2.00 0.83
CA GLN A 114 10.08 -3.37 0.97
C GLN A 114 10.33 -3.87 2.38
N PHE A 115 9.33 -4.53 2.94
CA PHE A 115 9.44 -5.30 4.17
C PHE A 115 9.30 -6.78 3.84
N HIS A 116 10.22 -7.58 4.40
CA HIS A 116 10.32 -9.02 4.13
C HIS A 116 9.89 -9.82 5.36
N TYR A 117 9.49 -11.07 5.14
CA TYR A 117 9.08 -12.01 6.19
C TYR A 117 7.83 -11.59 6.96
N VAL A 118 7.02 -10.71 6.39
CA VAL A 118 5.72 -10.34 6.95
C VAL A 118 4.79 -11.56 6.90
N GLN A 119 4.19 -11.92 8.03
CA GLN A 119 3.21 -13.01 8.05
C GLN A 119 1.94 -12.56 7.33
N LEU A 120 1.40 -13.43 6.47
CA LEU A 120 0.26 -13.12 5.62
C LEU A 120 -0.95 -12.62 6.42
N GLU A 121 -1.21 -13.25 7.55
CA GLU A 121 -2.32 -12.95 8.46
C GLU A 121 -2.19 -11.55 9.09
N ARG A 122 -0.96 -11.03 9.20
CA ARG A 122 -0.68 -9.70 9.74
C ARG A 122 -0.59 -8.59 8.70
N VAL A 123 -0.71 -8.95 7.41
CA VAL A 123 -0.67 -7.94 6.33
C VAL A 123 -1.73 -6.85 6.51
N PRO A 124 -3.01 -7.13 6.83
CA PRO A 124 -4.00 -6.08 7.04
C PRO A 124 -3.60 -5.06 8.12
N GLU A 125 -3.05 -5.53 9.24
CA GLU A 125 -2.56 -4.69 10.32
C GLU A 125 -1.46 -3.73 9.84
N LEU A 126 -0.50 -4.24 9.09
CA LEU A 126 0.56 -3.44 8.45
C LEU A 126 -0.01 -2.42 7.46
N LEU A 127 -1.02 -2.79 6.67
CA LEU A 127 -1.66 -1.86 5.73
C LEU A 127 -2.34 -0.69 6.45
N TRP A 128 -2.96 -0.93 7.61
CA TRP A 128 -3.53 0.12 8.45
C TRP A 128 -2.46 1.06 9.03
N GLU A 129 -1.31 0.53 9.50
CA GLU A 129 -0.19 1.35 9.95
C GLU A 129 0.31 2.29 8.83
N LEU A 130 0.47 1.79 7.61
CA LEU A 130 0.86 2.59 6.46
C LEU A 130 -0.18 3.64 6.10
N ALA A 131 -1.45 3.27 6.10
CA ALA A 131 -2.54 4.18 5.77
C ALA A 131 -2.64 5.36 6.76
N GLY A 132 -2.35 5.10 8.04
CA GLY A 132 -2.31 6.13 9.08
C GLY A 132 -1.26 7.22 8.86
N VAL A 133 -0.26 6.99 8.02
CA VAL A 133 0.76 7.98 7.62
C VAL A 133 0.69 8.34 6.12
N GLY A 134 -0.45 8.06 5.47
CA GLY A 134 -0.70 8.41 4.07
C GLY A 134 0.08 7.60 3.05
N LEU A 135 0.60 6.42 3.42
CA LEU A 135 1.31 5.51 2.53
C LEU A 135 0.40 4.37 2.06
N THR A 136 0.68 3.84 0.87
CA THR A 136 -0.07 2.74 0.28
C THR A 136 0.85 1.69 -0.35
N THR A 137 0.37 0.46 -0.40
CA THR A 137 0.98 -0.65 -1.14
C THR A 137 0.24 -0.94 -2.45
N ARG A 138 -0.91 -0.28 -2.67
CA ARG A 138 -1.76 -0.50 -3.84
C ARG A 138 -0.97 -0.31 -5.12
N GLU A 139 -1.03 -1.32 -6.01
CA GLU A 139 -0.34 -1.29 -7.32
C GLU A 139 1.19 -1.18 -7.25
N ALA A 140 1.81 -1.45 -6.11
CA ALA A 140 3.28 -1.47 -5.99
C ALA A 140 3.93 -2.69 -6.68
N CYS A 141 3.12 -3.69 -7.07
CA CYS A 141 3.51 -4.88 -7.82
C CYS A 141 2.52 -5.11 -8.96
N SER A 142 2.76 -6.17 -9.76
CA SER A 142 1.94 -6.53 -10.92
C SER A 142 2.14 -5.61 -12.15
N ASP A 143 1.28 -5.75 -13.14
CA ASP A 143 1.32 -5.05 -14.44
C ASP A 143 0.60 -3.71 -14.35
N THR A 144 1.12 -2.82 -13.52
CA THR A 144 0.55 -1.53 -13.18
C THR A 144 1.64 -0.45 -13.19
N VAL A 145 1.26 0.82 -13.08
CA VAL A 145 2.20 1.91 -12.76
C VAL A 145 2.65 1.77 -11.31
N ARG A 146 3.80 1.10 -11.12
CA ARG A 146 4.29 0.70 -9.78
C ARG A 146 4.81 1.84 -8.94
N ASN A 147 5.40 2.85 -9.55
CA ASN A 147 5.80 4.10 -8.89
C ASN A 147 6.06 5.19 -9.94
N VAL A 148 5.95 6.45 -9.52
CA VAL A 148 6.44 7.62 -10.24
C VAL A 148 7.79 7.99 -9.62
N MET A 149 8.86 7.90 -10.39
CA MET A 149 10.21 8.20 -9.91
C MET A 149 10.59 9.64 -10.21
N GLY A 150 11.38 10.23 -9.34
CA GLY A 150 11.95 11.56 -9.50
C GLY A 150 13.45 11.58 -9.28
N CYS A 151 14.06 12.73 -9.49
CA CYS A 151 15.46 12.94 -9.12
C CYS A 151 15.60 12.86 -7.60
N HIS A 152 16.56 12.05 -7.12
CA HIS A 152 16.81 11.90 -5.67
C HIS A 152 17.41 13.16 -5.01
N LEU A 153 17.83 14.15 -5.79
CA LEU A 153 18.30 15.45 -5.33
C LEU A 153 17.24 16.56 -5.50
N ALA A 154 16.01 16.23 -5.92
CA ALA A 154 14.94 17.20 -6.08
C ALA A 154 14.70 17.98 -4.78
N GLY A 155 14.59 19.30 -4.88
CA GLY A 155 14.47 20.19 -3.73
C GLY A 155 15.78 20.53 -3.00
N ALA A 156 16.88 19.82 -3.30
CA ALA A 156 18.19 20.06 -2.67
C ALA A 156 19.30 20.41 -3.66
N CYS A 157 19.09 20.19 -4.95
CA CYS A 157 20.11 20.43 -5.98
C CYS A 157 20.21 21.92 -6.32
N PRO A 158 21.40 22.55 -6.19
CA PRO A 158 21.58 23.97 -6.54
C PRO A 158 21.42 24.27 -8.05
N HIS A 159 21.40 23.24 -8.89
CA HIS A 159 21.20 23.32 -10.34
C HIS A 159 19.78 22.92 -10.77
N GLU A 160 18.87 22.78 -9.83
CA GLU A 160 17.48 22.44 -10.13
C GLU A 160 16.81 23.59 -10.91
N VAL A 161 16.27 23.26 -12.09
CA VAL A 161 15.60 24.23 -12.97
C VAL A 161 14.08 24.18 -12.87
N LEU A 162 13.53 23.14 -12.25
CA LEU A 162 12.11 22.90 -12.10
C LEU A 162 11.86 22.05 -10.85
N ASP A 163 10.95 22.50 -9.99
CA ASP A 163 10.40 21.66 -8.93
C ASP A 163 9.53 20.56 -9.53
N ILE A 164 10.00 19.31 -9.43
CA ILE A 164 9.31 18.14 -9.98
C ILE A 164 8.25 17.55 -9.05
N GLN A 165 8.24 17.93 -7.77
CA GLN A 165 7.37 17.29 -6.78
C GLN A 165 5.89 17.42 -7.11
N PRO A 166 5.34 18.60 -7.44
CA PRO A 166 3.92 18.75 -7.79
C PRO A 166 3.51 17.91 -9.01
N TRP A 167 4.41 17.77 -9.98
CA TRP A 167 4.16 16.98 -11.19
C TRP A 167 4.18 15.49 -10.91
N ALA A 168 5.11 15.03 -10.06
CA ALA A 168 5.21 13.66 -9.64
C ALA A 168 3.99 13.24 -8.78
N ASP A 169 3.55 14.12 -7.89
CA ASP A 169 2.32 13.91 -7.11
C ASP A 169 1.09 13.82 -8.02
N ALA A 170 0.92 14.77 -8.92
CA ALA A 170 -0.21 14.75 -9.85
C ALA A 170 -0.23 13.47 -10.69
N ALA A 171 0.93 13.04 -11.19
CA ALA A 171 1.05 11.78 -11.94
C ALA A 171 0.75 10.56 -11.06
N PHE A 172 1.25 10.52 -9.83
CA PHE A 172 1.00 9.44 -8.89
C PHE A 172 -0.50 9.26 -8.62
N TRP A 173 -1.18 10.34 -8.25
CA TRP A 173 -2.62 10.29 -7.96
C TRP A 173 -3.47 10.01 -9.20
N HIS A 174 -3.04 10.49 -10.39
CA HIS A 174 -3.71 10.19 -11.64
C HIS A 174 -3.71 8.69 -11.97
N PHE A 175 -2.58 8.00 -11.72
CA PHE A 175 -2.45 6.59 -12.06
C PHE A 175 -2.94 5.65 -10.95
N LEU A 176 -2.94 6.08 -9.69
CA LEU A 176 -3.37 5.25 -8.58
C LEU A 176 -4.87 4.92 -8.71
N ARG A 177 -5.21 3.64 -8.68
CA ARG A 177 -6.57 3.11 -8.87
C ARG A 177 -7.21 3.43 -10.23
N ASN A 178 -6.44 3.96 -11.18
CA ASN A 178 -6.97 4.28 -12.49
C ASN A 178 -7.08 3.00 -13.35
N PRO A 179 -8.28 2.63 -13.85
CA PRO A 179 -8.45 1.42 -14.65
C PRO A 179 -7.56 1.35 -15.90
N ILE A 180 -7.18 2.49 -16.48
CA ILE A 180 -6.31 2.56 -17.66
C ILE A 180 -4.88 2.09 -17.33
N SER A 181 -4.41 2.33 -16.10
CA SER A 181 -3.07 1.96 -15.64
C SER A 181 -3.00 0.54 -15.04
N GLN A 182 -4.13 -0.14 -14.93
CA GLN A 182 -4.22 -1.52 -14.48
C GLN A 182 -4.16 -2.45 -15.70
N ARG A 183 -3.34 -3.49 -15.66
CA ARG A 183 -3.09 -4.45 -16.76
C ARG A 183 -2.32 -3.83 -17.94
N LEU A 184 -1.21 -3.18 -17.63
CA LEU A 184 -0.25 -2.76 -18.64
C LEU A 184 0.38 -4.01 -19.32
N PRO A 185 0.70 -3.94 -20.63
CA PRO A 185 1.32 -5.04 -21.35
C PRO A 185 2.72 -5.39 -20.83
#